data_8ba090b9ad48d87b198ceaa071501f6b
#
_entry.id   8ba090b9ad48d87b198ceaa071501f6b
#
_cell.length_a   1.000
_cell.length_b   1.000
_cell.length_c   1.000
_cell.angle_alpha   90.00
_cell.angle_beta   90.00
_cell.angle_gamma   90.00
#
_symmetry.space_group_name_H-M   'P 1'
#
loop_
_entity.id
_entity.type
_entity.pdbx_description
1 polymer ?
#
loop_
_entity_poly.entity_id
_entity_poly.type
_entity_poly.pdbx_seq_one_letter_code
_entity_poly.pdbx_strand_id
1 'polypeptide(L)'
;MDKHRLIVDSVVVRFGEKTVLSGGYITSETGIVTGLLGRNGAGKSCMFRGLMGGLRVENVMVSIDEKPIDRQEIGRFIKYMPQGRLIPDGMQLHRAFELYGVDYWAFVNRVPKYSRHYNSPIYELSGGEARLAELYLVLMSDAQFYILDEPFTQVDPVSIDEVKALIRERSRDHGIIVTDHNYDAISSVADNLFVIADGYTNPVRSREDLVRHGYLKK
;
A
#
# COMPACT_ATOMS: atom_id res chain seq x y z
N MET A 1 -18.04 8.62 -12.21
CA MET A 1 -17.77 8.04 -10.87
C MET A 1 -17.56 9.18 -9.89
N ASP A 2 -18.08 9.03 -8.69
CA ASP A 2 -17.90 10.04 -7.66
C ASP A 2 -16.42 10.04 -7.22
N LYS A 3 -15.86 11.23 -7.06
CA LYS A 3 -14.50 11.40 -6.56
C LYS A 3 -14.52 11.39 -5.04
N HIS A 4 -13.76 10.51 -4.45
CA HIS A 4 -13.61 10.42 -3.02
C HIS A 4 -12.20 10.86 -2.59
N ARG A 5 -12.11 11.44 -1.41
CA ARG A 5 -10.84 11.89 -0.82
C ARG A 5 -10.66 11.30 0.57
N LEU A 6 -9.60 10.54 0.74
CA LEU A 6 -9.12 10.04 2.02
C LEU A 6 -8.11 11.00 2.62
N ILE A 7 -8.26 11.29 3.90
CA ILE A 7 -7.26 11.99 4.71
C ILE A 7 -6.95 11.12 5.92
N VAL A 8 -5.69 10.81 6.11
CA VAL A 8 -5.13 10.20 7.33
C VAL A 8 -4.27 11.26 7.98
N ASP A 9 -4.57 11.63 9.21
CA ASP A 9 -3.97 12.76 9.90
C ASP A 9 -3.58 12.43 11.34
N SER A 10 -2.69 13.24 11.88
CA SER A 10 -2.30 13.23 13.29
C SER A 10 -1.82 11.85 13.79
N VAL A 11 -1.17 11.07 12.91
CA VAL A 11 -0.68 9.74 13.30
C VAL A 11 0.52 9.88 14.22
N VAL A 12 0.35 9.43 15.47
CA VAL A 12 1.41 9.41 16.48
C VAL A 12 1.74 7.98 16.86
N VAL A 13 2.99 7.60 16.61
CA VAL A 13 3.51 6.25 16.89
C VAL A 13 4.69 6.34 17.84
N ARG A 14 4.59 5.65 18.99
CA ARG A 14 5.65 5.60 20.00
C ARG A 14 5.92 4.16 20.44
N PHE A 15 7.20 3.84 20.65
CA PHE A 15 7.67 2.58 21.22
C PHE A 15 8.51 2.90 22.47
N GLY A 16 7.93 2.72 23.65
CA GLY A 16 8.53 3.18 24.89
C GLY A 16 8.76 4.68 24.87
N GLU A 17 10.01 5.12 25.07
CA GLU A 17 10.39 6.53 25.03
C GLU A 17 10.65 7.05 23.59
N LYS A 18 10.76 6.15 22.60
CA LYS A 18 11.09 6.54 21.23
C LYS A 18 9.83 6.87 20.45
N THR A 19 9.68 8.13 20.05
CA THR A 19 8.67 8.55 19.08
C THR A 19 9.17 8.30 17.66
N VAL A 20 8.41 7.55 16.88
CA VAL A 20 8.72 7.23 15.46
C VAL A 20 7.98 8.18 14.52
N LEU A 21 6.70 8.47 14.84
CA LEU A 21 5.90 9.46 14.14
C LEU A 21 5.28 10.42 15.17
N SER A 22 5.40 11.71 14.92
CA SER A 22 4.92 12.79 15.80
C SER A 22 3.72 13.55 15.20
N GLY A 23 3.34 13.22 13.96
CA GLY A 23 2.24 13.87 13.22
C GLY A 23 2.25 13.39 11.77
N GLY A 24 1.99 12.10 11.56
CA GLY A 24 1.88 11.55 10.22
C GLY A 24 0.62 12.07 9.52
N TYR A 25 0.78 12.54 8.28
CA TYR A 25 -0.31 13.03 7.43
C TYR A 25 -0.14 12.49 6.01
N ILE A 26 -1.20 11.97 5.41
CA ILE A 26 -1.22 11.60 3.99
C ILE A 26 -2.64 11.70 3.45
N THR A 27 -2.74 12.03 2.17
CA THR A 27 -4.01 12.06 1.44
C THR A 27 -3.98 11.13 0.24
N SER A 28 -5.13 10.63 -0.15
CA SER A 28 -5.34 9.92 -1.40
C SER A 28 -6.68 10.33 -2.00
N GLU A 29 -6.75 10.40 -3.32
CA GLU A 29 -7.98 10.77 -4.03
C GLU A 29 -8.25 9.76 -5.15
N THR A 30 -9.53 9.56 -5.49
CA THR A 30 -9.92 8.77 -6.67
C THR A 30 -9.23 9.31 -7.91
N GLY A 31 -8.58 8.46 -8.67
CA GLY A 31 -7.81 8.85 -9.87
C GLY A 31 -6.34 9.15 -9.60
N ILE A 32 -5.90 9.11 -8.33
CA ILE A 32 -4.56 9.55 -7.92
C ILE A 32 -3.80 8.40 -7.23
N VAL A 33 -2.55 8.23 -7.61
CA VAL A 33 -1.59 7.41 -6.88
C VAL A 33 -0.71 8.32 -6.03
N THR A 34 -0.76 8.16 -4.71
CA THR A 34 0.07 8.90 -3.76
C THR A 34 1.22 8.03 -3.29
N GLY A 35 2.45 8.46 -3.54
CA GLY A 35 3.67 7.79 -3.05
C GLY A 35 4.08 8.31 -1.68
N LEU A 36 4.45 7.40 -0.76
CA LEU A 36 5.04 7.74 0.53
C LEU A 36 6.48 7.21 0.60
N LEU A 37 7.42 8.11 0.55
CA LEU A 37 8.84 7.85 0.67
C LEU A 37 9.31 7.97 2.12
N GLY A 38 10.46 7.40 2.41
CA GLY A 38 11.11 7.52 3.71
C GLY A 38 12.18 6.45 3.89
N ARG A 39 13.21 6.75 4.66
CA ARG A 39 14.28 5.80 4.96
C ARG A 39 13.72 4.57 5.70
N ASN A 40 14.50 3.48 5.70
CA ASN A 40 14.15 2.31 6.50
C ASN A 40 14.05 2.71 7.98
N GLY A 41 12.96 2.28 8.64
CA GLY A 41 12.67 2.67 10.01
C GLY A 41 12.04 4.06 10.19
N ALA A 42 11.76 4.82 9.14
CA ALA A 42 11.11 6.14 9.22
C ALA A 42 9.65 6.09 9.72
N GLY A 43 9.01 4.89 9.71
CA GLY A 43 7.66 4.74 10.24
C GLY A 43 6.57 4.51 9.19
N LYS A 44 6.90 4.34 7.90
CA LYS A 44 5.92 4.07 6.83
C LYS A 44 4.94 2.95 7.18
N SER A 45 5.46 1.75 7.40
CA SER A 45 4.63 0.57 7.76
C SER A 45 3.96 0.73 9.13
N CYS A 46 4.60 1.43 10.08
CA CYS A 46 3.98 1.73 11.38
C CYS A 46 2.75 2.62 11.23
N MET A 47 2.79 3.62 10.35
CA MET A 47 1.67 4.50 10.04
C MET A 47 0.46 3.68 9.56
N PHE A 48 0.66 2.82 8.57
CA PHE A 48 -0.43 2.04 7.98
C PHE A 48 -0.90 0.89 8.87
N ARG A 49 0.01 0.20 9.55
CA ARG A 49 -0.39 -0.80 10.57
C ARG A 49 -1.16 -0.16 11.72
N GLY A 50 -0.78 1.05 12.12
CA GLY A 50 -1.52 1.83 13.12
C GLY A 50 -2.93 2.20 12.64
N LEU A 51 -3.05 2.68 11.40
CA LEU A 51 -4.31 2.98 10.75
C LEU A 51 -5.24 1.76 10.72
N MET A 52 -4.73 0.61 10.30
CA MET A 52 -5.49 -0.64 10.15
C MET A 52 -5.70 -1.40 11.46
N GLY A 53 -5.26 -0.86 12.61
CA GLY A 53 -5.44 -1.50 13.93
C GLY A 53 -4.44 -2.61 14.26
N GLY A 54 -3.50 -2.93 13.36
CA GLY A 54 -2.47 -3.94 13.58
C GLY A 54 -1.28 -3.46 14.44
N LEU A 55 -1.27 -2.18 14.82
CA LEU A 55 -0.31 -1.58 15.73
C LEU A 55 -1.04 -0.60 16.66
N ARG A 56 -0.70 -0.63 17.95
CA ARG A 56 -1.19 0.40 18.88
C ARG A 56 -0.51 1.73 18.58
N VAL A 57 -1.30 2.76 18.35
CA VAL A 57 -0.88 4.15 18.13
C VAL A 57 -1.49 5.05 19.19
N GLU A 58 -0.82 6.17 19.51
CA GLU A 58 -1.35 7.13 20.47
C GLU A 58 -2.50 7.93 19.85
N ASN A 59 -2.38 8.29 18.59
CA ASN A 59 -3.41 9.00 17.85
C ASN A 59 -3.43 8.60 16.38
N VAL A 60 -4.59 8.61 15.76
CA VAL A 60 -4.82 8.56 14.32
C VAL A 60 -6.23 9.08 14.03
N MET A 61 -6.33 10.01 13.11
CA MET A 61 -7.59 10.53 12.60
C MET A 61 -7.75 10.13 11.14
N VAL A 62 -8.94 9.68 10.76
CA VAL A 62 -9.26 9.27 9.40
C VAL A 62 -10.55 9.93 8.97
N SER A 63 -10.57 10.52 7.78
CA SER A 63 -11.80 11.01 7.19
C SER A 63 -11.87 10.67 5.71
N ILE A 64 -13.08 10.48 5.21
CA ILE A 64 -13.39 10.35 3.80
C ILE A 64 -14.42 11.43 3.46
N ASP A 65 -14.13 12.24 2.45
CA ASP A 65 -14.96 13.37 2.03
C ASP A 65 -15.32 14.28 3.22
N GLU A 66 -14.30 14.63 4.03
CA GLU A 66 -14.39 15.45 5.25
C GLU A 66 -15.22 14.82 6.40
N LYS A 67 -15.75 13.61 6.21
CA LYS A 67 -16.49 12.89 7.26
C LYS A 67 -15.54 11.98 8.02
N PRO A 68 -15.44 12.12 9.35
CA PRO A 68 -14.65 11.20 10.17
C PRO A 68 -15.15 9.76 10.03
N ILE A 69 -14.22 8.81 9.99
CA ILE A 69 -14.50 7.37 9.92
C ILE A 69 -14.02 6.71 11.20
N ASP A 70 -14.89 5.91 11.79
CA ASP A 70 -14.55 5.13 12.97
C ASP A 70 -13.53 4.03 12.60
N ARG A 71 -12.58 3.77 13.51
CA ARG A 71 -11.52 2.77 13.28
C ARG A 71 -12.06 1.39 12.92
N GLN A 72 -13.22 1.01 13.46
CA GLN A 72 -13.86 -0.27 13.18
C GLN A 72 -14.40 -0.37 11.74
N GLU A 73 -14.66 0.75 11.11
CA GLU A 73 -15.22 0.83 9.76
C GLU A 73 -14.16 0.99 8.68
N ILE A 74 -12.90 1.33 9.04
CA ILE A 74 -11.81 1.59 8.08
C ILE A 74 -11.69 0.45 7.05
N GLY A 75 -11.76 -0.81 7.47
CA GLY A 75 -11.65 -1.98 6.60
C GLY A 75 -12.73 -2.12 5.52
N ARG A 76 -13.83 -1.35 5.62
CA ARG A 76 -14.87 -1.28 4.56
C ARG A 76 -14.43 -0.40 3.41
N PHE A 77 -13.64 0.65 3.70
CA PHE A 77 -13.24 1.66 2.72
C PHE A 77 -11.81 1.48 2.24
N ILE A 78 -10.96 0.89 3.06
CA ILE A 78 -9.51 0.78 2.81
C ILE A 78 -9.08 -0.68 2.87
N LYS A 79 -8.39 -1.15 1.82
CA LYS A 79 -7.66 -2.42 1.85
C LYS A 79 -6.16 -2.15 1.92
N TYR A 80 -5.48 -2.99 2.67
CA TYR A 80 -4.06 -2.84 2.96
C TYR A 80 -3.29 -4.10 2.58
N MET A 81 -2.28 -3.94 1.75
CA MET A 81 -1.27 -4.95 1.48
C MET A 81 -0.05 -4.68 2.35
N PRO A 82 0.26 -5.51 3.35
CA PRO A 82 1.41 -5.30 4.22
C PRO A 82 2.73 -5.61 3.51
N GLN A 83 3.84 -5.12 4.05
CA GLN A 83 5.20 -5.45 3.60
C GLN A 83 5.48 -6.96 3.68
N GLY A 84 4.99 -7.62 4.73
CA GLY A 84 5.09 -9.08 4.89
C GLY A 84 4.00 -9.83 4.11
N ARG A 85 3.98 -11.15 4.27
CA ARG A 85 2.96 -12.02 3.68
C ARG A 85 1.55 -11.61 4.13
N LEU A 86 0.67 -11.49 3.15
CA LEU A 86 -0.77 -11.28 3.36
C LEU A 86 -1.51 -12.60 3.50
N ILE A 87 -1.14 -13.58 2.67
CA ILE A 87 -1.76 -14.91 2.64
C ILE A 87 -0.92 -15.85 3.52
N PRO A 88 -1.54 -16.60 4.47
CA PRO A 88 -0.85 -17.63 5.24
C PRO A 88 -0.18 -18.67 4.35
N ASP A 89 1.06 -19.06 4.69
CA ASP A 89 1.89 -19.94 3.85
C ASP A 89 1.20 -21.24 3.43
N GLY A 90 0.45 -21.88 4.32
CA GLY A 90 -0.26 -23.14 4.05
C GLY A 90 -1.61 -22.98 3.33
N MET A 91 -2.07 -21.77 3.08
CA MET A 91 -3.35 -21.53 2.39
C MET A 91 -3.19 -21.76 0.89
N GLN A 92 -4.12 -22.51 0.29
CA GLN A 92 -4.19 -22.68 -1.16
C GLN A 92 -4.58 -21.39 -1.85
N LEU A 93 -3.98 -21.12 -3.01
CA LEU A 93 -4.14 -19.85 -3.71
C LEU A 93 -5.61 -19.55 -4.05
N HIS A 94 -6.37 -20.51 -4.61
CA HIS A 94 -7.79 -20.30 -4.92
C HIS A 94 -8.62 -19.95 -3.67
N ARG A 95 -8.28 -20.52 -2.50
CA ARG A 95 -8.96 -20.21 -1.24
C ARG A 95 -8.75 -18.75 -0.82
N ALA A 96 -7.55 -18.22 -1.04
CA ALA A 96 -7.31 -16.82 -0.79
C ALA A 96 -8.19 -15.94 -1.70
N PHE A 97 -8.30 -16.28 -2.98
CA PHE A 97 -9.16 -15.56 -3.93
C PHE A 97 -10.65 -15.62 -3.51
N GLU A 98 -11.14 -16.78 -3.10
CA GLU A 98 -12.51 -16.93 -2.56
C GLU A 98 -12.74 -16.04 -1.34
N LEU A 99 -11.81 -16.01 -0.37
CA LEU A 99 -11.92 -15.19 0.85
C LEU A 99 -11.96 -13.69 0.57
N TYR A 100 -11.26 -13.25 -0.48
CA TYR A 100 -11.25 -11.84 -0.90
C TYR A 100 -12.40 -11.49 -1.85
N GLY A 101 -13.21 -12.47 -2.26
CA GLY A 101 -14.28 -12.27 -3.23
C GLY A 101 -13.77 -11.92 -4.63
N VAL A 102 -12.56 -12.37 -4.98
CA VAL A 102 -11.90 -12.07 -6.25
C VAL A 102 -11.91 -13.29 -7.16
N ASP A 103 -12.23 -13.10 -8.43
CA ASP A 103 -12.24 -14.17 -9.42
C ASP A 103 -10.81 -14.60 -9.77
N TYR A 104 -10.50 -15.87 -9.43
CA TYR A 104 -9.22 -16.49 -9.74
C TYR A 104 -8.97 -16.61 -11.24
N TRP A 105 -9.98 -16.95 -12.01
CA TRP A 105 -9.82 -17.14 -13.44
C TRP A 105 -9.66 -15.83 -14.20
N ALA A 106 -10.20 -14.72 -13.70
CA ALA A 106 -9.88 -13.38 -14.20
C ALA A 106 -8.39 -13.06 -14.00
N PHE A 107 -7.81 -13.45 -12.86
CA PHE A 107 -6.37 -13.35 -12.61
C PHE A 107 -5.56 -14.24 -13.56
N VAL A 108 -5.96 -15.50 -13.76
CA VAL A 108 -5.29 -16.41 -14.70
C VAL A 108 -5.34 -15.91 -16.13
N ASN A 109 -6.46 -15.33 -16.57
CA ASN A 109 -6.58 -14.73 -17.90
C ASN A 109 -5.58 -13.59 -18.11
N ARG A 110 -5.28 -12.84 -17.06
CA ARG A 110 -4.28 -11.77 -17.09
C ARG A 110 -2.85 -12.28 -16.99
N VAL A 111 -2.62 -13.28 -16.14
CA VAL A 111 -1.29 -13.84 -15.89
C VAL A 111 -1.36 -15.39 -16.01
N PRO A 112 -1.32 -15.96 -17.24
CA PRO A 112 -1.62 -17.37 -17.49
C PRO A 112 -0.77 -18.39 -16.73
N LYS A 113 0.45 -18.02 -16.33
CA LYS A 113 1.33 -18.90 -15.55
C LYS A 113 0.72 -19.40 -14.23
N TYR A 114 -0.27 -18.67 -13.69
CA TYR A 114 -0.93 -19.06 -12.43
C TYR A 114 -1.96 -20.18 -12.60
N SER A 115 -2.34 -20.58 -13.82
CA SER A 115 -3.27 -21.69 -14.03
C SER A 115 -2.83 -22.98 -13.32
N ARG A 116 -1.55 -23.23 -13.24
CA ARG A 116 -0.94 -24.39 -12.54
C ARG A 116 -1.02 -24.30 -11.02
N HIS A 117 -1.20 -23.11 -10.46
CA HIS A 117 -1.14 -22.83 -9.03
C HIS A 117 -2.50 -22.79 -8.34
N TYR A 118 -3.57 -23.23 -9.01
CA TYR A 118 -4.92 -23.19 -8.43
C TYR A 118 -5.01 -23.83 -7.04
N ASN A 119 -4.47 -25.03 -6.88
CA ASN A 119 -4.44 -25.77 -5.62
C ASN A 119 -3.11 -25.64 -4.85
N SER A 120 -2.14 -24.91 -5.38
CA SER A 120 -0.85 -24.74 -4.70
C SER A 120 -1.00 -23.92 -3.42
N PRO A 121 -0.48 -24.40 -2.30
CA PRO A 121 -0.32 -23.56 -1.12
C PRO A 121 0.69 -22.45 -1.42
N ILE A 122 0.54 -21.30 -0.74
CA ILE A 122 1.31 -20.09 -1.07
C ILE A 122 2.83 -20.28 -0.95
N TYR A 123 3.30 -21.19 -0.08
CA TYR A 123 4.73 -21.47 0.10
C TYR A 123 5.38 -22.13 -1.13
N GLU A 124 4.60 -22.73 -2.03
CA GLU A 124 5.11 -23.30 -3.29
C GLU A 124 5.36 -22.26 -4.37
N LEU A 125 4.84 -21.04 -4.20
CA LEU A 125 5.07 -19.93 -5.12
C LEU A 125 6.40 -19.26 -4.78
N SER A 126 7.11 -18.78 -5.81
CA SER A 126 8.25 -17.87 -5.57
C SER A 126 7.79 -16.60 -4.84
N GLY A 127 8.71 -15.90 -4.18
CA GLY A 127 8.38 -14.66 -3.48
C GLY A 127 7.67 -13.63 -4.38
N GLY A 128 8.15 -13.47 -5.60
CA GLY A 128 7.55 -12.56 -6.59
C GLY A 128 6.18 -13.03 -7.08
N GLU A 129 5.99 -14.34 -7.30
CA GLU A 129 4.68 -14.89 -7.65
C GLU A 129 3.67 -14.66 -6.53
N ALA A 130 4.03 -14.99 -5.30
CA ALA A 130 3.15 -14.75 -4.17
C ALA A 130 2.81 -13.27 -4.04
N ARG A 131 3.80 -12.37 -4.18
CA ARG A 131 3.61 -10.93 -4.07
C ARG A 131 2.67 -10.37 -5.14
N LEU A 132 2.80 -10.82 -6.40
CA LEU A 132 1.90 -10.41 -7.48
C LEU A 132 0.46 -10.90 -7.24
N ALA A 133 0.28 -12.13 -6.76
CA ALA A 133 -1.04 -12.65 -6.41
C ALA A 133 -1.68 -11.87 -5.25
N GLU A 134 -0.92 -11.56 -4.19
CA GLU A 134 -1.36 -10.73 -3.06
C GLU A 134 -1.75 -9.32 -3.49
N LEU A 135 -0.96 -8.71 -4.36
CA LEU A 135 -1.26 -7.39 -4.93
C LEU A 135 -2.58 -7.42 -5.71
N TYR A 136 -2.74 -8.41 -6.59
CA TYR A 136 -3.96 -8.56 -7.36
C TYR A 136 -5.18 -8.73 -6.45
N LEU A 137 -5.10 -9.59 -5.44
CA LEU A 137 -6.17 -9.80 -4.46
C LEU A 137 -6.58 -8.49 -3.79
N VAL A 138 -5.61 -7.72 -3.30
CA VAL A 138 -5.92 -6.45 -2.62
C VAL A 138 -6.54 -5.46 -3.59
N LEU A 139 -5.94 -5.26 -4.77
CA LEU A 139 -6.42 -4.28 -5.73
C LEU A 139 -7.78 -4.63 -6.35
N MET A 140 -8.12 -5.92 -6.47
CA MET A 140 -9.41 -6.36 -7.04
C MET A 140 -10.49 -6.59 -5.98
N SER A 141 -10.16 -6.56 -4.69
CA SER A 141 -11.15 -6.60 -3.62
C SER A 141 -11.95 -5.29 -3.56
N ASP A 142 -13.16 -5.36 -2.96
CA ASP A 142 -14.04 -4.19 -2.87
C ASP A 142 -13.53 -3.19 -1.81
N ALA A 143 -13.15 -1.99 -2.26
CA ALA A 143 -12.76 -0.86 -1.42
C ALA A 143 -12.73 0.44 -2.24
N GLN A 144 -12.71 1.59 -1.57
CA GLN A 144 -12.53 2.90 -2.21
C GLN A 144 -11.05 3.28 -2.32
N PHE A 145 -10.24 2.81 -1.36
CA PHE A 145 -8.82 3.13 -1.28
C PHE A 145 -7.99 1.89 -1.03
N TYR A 146 -6.78 1.90 -1.59
CA TYR A 146 -5.80 0.82 -1.39
C TYR A 146 -4.50 1.39 -0.86
N ILE A 147 -3.90 0.69 0.10
CA ILE A 147 -2.59 1.00 0.64
C ILE A 147 -1.68 -0.19 0.35
N LEU A 148 -0.60 0.06 -0.37
CA LEU A 148 0.36 -0.96 -0.81
C LEU A 148 1.71 -0.69 -0.17
N ASP A 149 2.09 -1.53 0.80
CA ASP A 149 3.35 -1.39 1.54
C ASP A 149 4.44 -2.24 0.89
N GLU A 150 5.38 -1.58 0.20
CA GLU A 150 6.48 -2.15 -0.57
C GLU A 150 6.03 -3.18 -1.65
N PRO A 151 5.13 -2.80 -2.58
CA PRO A 151 4.60 -3.73 -3.58
C PRO A 151 5.64 -4.22 -4.59
N PHE A 152 6.76 -3.51 -4.75
CA PHE A 152 7.82 -3.86 -5.71
C PHE A 152 8.91 -4.75 -5.09
N THR A 153 8.86 -4.97 -3.77
CA THR A 153 9.85 -5.81 -3.07
C THR A 153 9.66 -7.28 -3.43
N GLN A 154 10.76 -7.99 -3.72
CA GLN A 154 10.81 -9.40 -4.13
C GLN A 154 10.17 -9.70 -5.50
N VAL A 155 9.71 -8.68 -6.23
CA VAL A 155 9.17 -8.84 -7.59
C VAL A 155 10.33 -8.86 -8.58
N ASP A 156 10.31 -9.80 -9.52
CA ASP A 156 11.29 -9.86 -10.59
C ASP A 156 11.12 -8.68 -11.56
N PRO A 157 12.18 -8.24 -12.25
CA PRO A 157 12.14 -7.07 -13.12
C PRO A 157 11.05 -7.11 -14.21
N VAL A 158 10.73 -8.31 -14.72
CA VAL A 158 9.70 -8.48 -15.76
C VAL A 158 8.31 -8.26 -15.17
N SER A 159 8.08 -8.71 -13.93
CA SER A 159 6.79 -8.55 -13.25
C SER A 159 6.59 -7.15 -12.66
N ILE A 160 7.62 -6.31 -12.54
CA ILE A 160 7.49 -4.93 -12.05
C ILE A 160 6.56 -4.11 -12.96
N ASP A 161 6.65 -4.27 -14.27
CA ASP A 161 5.78 -3.53 -15.21
C ASP A 161 4.32 -3.96 -15.09
N GLU A 162 4.07 -5.25 -14.81
CA GLU A 162 2.71 -5.74 -14.51
C GLU A 162 2.17 -5.14 -13.22
N VAL A 163 2.98 -5.07 -12.16
CA VAL A 163 2.62 -4.41 -10.90
C VAL A 163 2.25 -2.94 -11.14
N LYS A 164 3.07 -2.21 -11.90
CA LYS A 164 2.80 -0.81 -12.26
C LYS A 164 1.51 -0.66 -13.06
N ALA A 165 1.31 -1.54 -14.04
CA ALA A 165 0.10 -1.54 -14.88
C ALA A 165 -1.16 -1.76 -14.03
N LEU A 166 -1.14 -2.72 -13.11
CA LEU A 166 -2.25 -2.99 -12.16
C LEU A 166 -2.55 -1.78 -11.29
N ILE A 167 -1.53 -1.15 -10.71
CA ILE A 167 -1.69 0.04 -9.87
C ILE A 167 -2.32 1.17 -10.70
N ARG A 168 -1.81 1.45 -11.89
CA ARG A 168 -2.32 2.52 -12.76
C ARG A 168 -3.73 2.26 -13.28
N GLU A 169 -4.03 1.00 -13.63
CA GLU A 169 -5.37 0.61 -14.05
C GLU A 169 -6.38 0.83 -12.92
N ARG A 170 -6.06 0.33 -11.72
CA ARG A 170 -6.97 0.41 -10.58
C ARG A 170 -7.12 1.83 -10.04
N SER A 171 -6.08 2.66 -10.16
CA SER A 171 -6.15 4.05 -9.72
C SER A 171 -7.16 4.90 -10.47
N ARG A 172 -7.61 4.51 -11.67
CA ARG A 172 -8.58 5.28 -12.45
C ARG A 172 -9.88 5.53 -11.68
N ASP A 173 -10.30 4.56 -10.89
CA ASP A 173 -11.57 4.56 -10.18
C ASP A 173 -11.40 4.59 -8.65
N HIS A 174 -10.17 4.50 -8.16
CA HIS A 174 -9.84 4.39 -6.73
C HIS A 174 -8.66 5.27 -6.37
N GLY A 175 -8.55 5.61 -5.08
CA GLY A 175 -7.35 6.24 -4.54
C GLY A 175 -6.33 5.17 -4.09
N ILE A 176 -5.06 5.33 -4.46
CA ILE A 176 -4.01 4.38 -4.09
C ILE A 176 -2.88 5.10 -3.36
N ILE A 177 -2.44 4.53 -2.24
CA ILE A 177 -1.22 4.94 -1.55
C ILE A 177 -0.20 3.82 -1.74
N VAL A 178 1.00 4.17 -2.20
CA VAL A 178 2.10 3.23 -2.42
C VAL A 178 3.31 3.67 -1.61
N THR A 179 3.93 2.75 -0.88
CA THR A 179 5.22 2.99 -0.24
C THR A 179 6.25 1.99 -0.73
N ASP A 180 7.45 2.43 -0.94
CA ASP A 180 8.60 1.58 -1.24
C ASP A 180 9.89 2.31 -0.85
N HIS A 181 10.98 1.58 -0.75
CA HIS A 181 12.32 2.15 -0.62
C HIS A 181 12.96 2.45 -1.98
N ASN A 182 12.38 1.93 -3.07
CA ASN A 182 12.81 2.18 -4.45
C ASN A 182 12.13 3.45 -5.00
N TYR A 183 12.89 4.56 -4.95
CA TYR A 183 12.42 5.86 -5.46
C TYR A 183 11.95 5.80 -6.91
N ASP A 184 12.73 5.14 -7.79
CA ASP A 184 12.43 5.10 -9.22
C ASP A 184 11.14 4.33 -9.50
N ALA A 185 10.88 3.25 -8.76
CA ALA A 185 9.64 2.49 -8.87
C ALA A 185 8.44 3.35 -8.44
N ILE A 186 8.51 4.01 -7.27
CA ILE A 186 7.43 4.88 -6.79
C ILE A 186 7.22 6.07 -7.74
N SER A 187 8.28 6.79 -8.11
CA SER A 187 8.17 7.99 -8.96
C SER A 187 7.60 7.68 -10.35
N SER A 188 7.74 6.43 -10.81
CA SER A 188 7.16 6.00 -12.10
C SER A 188 5.65 5.78 -12.06
N VAL A 189 5.05 5.62 -10.86
CA VAL A 189 3.61 5.36 -10.70
C VAL A 189 2.88 6.40 -9.86
N ALA A 190 3.56 7.22 -9.08
CA ALA A 190 2.94 8.21 -8.22
C ALA A 190 2.66 9.52 -8.97
N ASP A 191 1.50 10.10 -8.69
CA ASP A 191 1.10 11.44 -9.14
C ASP A 191 1.48 12.48 -8.09
N ASN A 192 1.37 12.13 -6.81
CA ASN A 192 1.75 12.93 -5.67
C ASN A 192 2.76 12.19 -4.80
N LEU A 193 3.68 12.92 -4.18
CA LEU A 193 4.70 12.34 -3.32
C LEU A 193 4.71 13.01 -1.94
N PHE A 194 4.88 12.19 -0.92
CA PHE A 194 5.21 12.59 0.44
C PHE A 194 6.50 11.90 0.89
N VAL A 195 7.22 12.50 1.82
CA VAL A 195 8.38 11.89 2.48
C VAL A 195 8.26 11.97 4.00
N ILE A 196 8.54 10.86 4.68
CA ILE A 196 8.68 10.88 6.14
C ILE A 196 10.12 11.27 6.48
N ALA A 197 10.26 12.37 7.20
CA ALA A 197 11.52 12.85 7.77
C ALA A 197 11.27 13.40 9.18
N ASP A 198 12.18 13.09 10.11
CA ASP A 198 12.16 13.57 11.50
C ASP A 198 10.81 13.35 12.23
N GLY A 199 10.13 12.25 11.91
CA GLY A 199 8.84 11.87 12.50
C GLY A 199 7.62 12.57 11.91
N TYR A 200 7.77 13.35 10.84
CA TYR A 200 6.69 14.06 10.15
C TYR A 200 6.62 13.65 8.68
N THR A 201 5.44 13.73 8.10
CA THR A 201 5.26 13.62 6.65
C THR A 201 5.31 14.99 6.00
N ASN A 202 6.06 15.10 4.92
CA ASN A 202 6.27 16.34 4.18
C ASN A 202 5.89 16.13 2.71
N PRO A 203 5.11 17.02 2.09
CA PRO A 203 4.83 16.95 0.67
C PRO A 203 6.11 17.21 -0.14
N VAL A 204 6.27 16.45 -1.22
CA VAL A 204 7.42 16.55 -2.13
C VAL A 204 6.93 17.14 -3.44
N ARG A 205 7.48 18.28 -3.82
CA ARG A 205 7.16 18.99 -5.08
C ARG A 205 8.30 18.91 -6.08
N SER A 206 9.51 18.66 -5.59
CA SER A 206 10.71 18.61 -6.40
C SER A 206 11.73 17.62 -5.83
N ARG A 207 12.75 17.27 -6.64
CA ARG A 207 13.86 16.43 -6.19
C ARG A 207 14.66 17.08 -5.06
N GLU A 208 14.75 18.41 -5.06
CA GLU A 208 15.42 19.21 -4.04
C GLU A 208 14.77 19.05 -2.66
N ASP A 209 13.44 18.87 -2.61
CA ASP A 209 12.75 18.58 -1.35
C ASP A 209 13.22 17.27 -0.75
N LEU A 210 13.42 16.23 -1.57
CA LEU A 210 13.95 14.94 -1.11
C LEU A 210 15.37 15.05 -0.57
N VAL A 211 16.20 15.91 -1.19
CA VAL A 211 17.55 16.22 -0.68
C VAL A 211 17.48 17.00 0.63
N ARG A 212 16.60 18.01 0.73
CA ARG A 212 16.38 18.81 1.94
C ARG A 212 15.95 17.94 3.12
N HIS A 213 15.05 16.98 2.89
CA HIS A 213 14.59 16.04 3.90
C HIS A 213 15.54 14.85 4.11
N GLY A 214 16.72 14.87 3.50
CA GLY A 214 17.77 13.86 3.68
C GLY A 214 17.42 12.48 3.13
N TYR A 215 16.42 12.38 2.26
CA TYR A 215 16.07 11.12 1.61
C TYR A 215 17.02 10.77 0.47
N LEU A 216 17.32 11.73 -0.40
CA LEU A 216 18.36 11.63 -1.42
C LEU A 216 19.66 12.32 -0.97
N LYS A 217 20.78 11.85 -1.50
CA LYS A 217 22.08 12.55 -1.38
C LYS A 217 22.14 13.68 -2.40
N LYS A 218 22.93 14.72 -2.07
CA LYS A 218 23.26 15.80 -3.00
C LYS A 218 24.00 15.28 -4.21
#